data_65a3eb7131d783468ddd01ee12ba0562
#
_entry.id   65a3eb7131d783468ddd01ee12ba0562
#
_cell.length_a   1.000
_cell.length_b   1.000
_cell.length_c   1.000
_cell.angle_alpha   90.00
_cell.angle_beta   90.00
_cell.angle_gamma   90.00
#
_symmetry.space_group_name_H-M   'P 1'
#
loop_
_entity.id
_entity.type
_entity.pdbx_description
1 polymer ?
#
loop_
_entity_poly.entity_id
_entity_poly.type
_entity_poly.pdbx_seq_one_letter_code
_entity_poly.pdbx_strand_id
1 'polypeptide(L)'
;LPALRWAGVRLRFVWAWRHRAVRTMVRLSGWTVGYVIANQVALWVVLILANGRNGGPFVYLSAYAFFQLPHGLLAVSLMTTIAPEMASAAERNDLAGLRERLSFGLRLTTFVIVPCAAAFISLARPIVVALLQRGAFSAADAEVVAQTIAGFSLGLVPFSIYLFSLRAFYSMQDTRTPFMLNCFENALNIALAFPLYFAFGVPGLALAFAGAYAGAAAVTLVVLRRRIGDVDSRRFGDTLARSLVAGAFVAGTTWLIARGIGWSSTWAAVGATALGLVIGFAEYFAVAAALRMREVDDLWSLFAPRVRRGGRGGPAGGPAVAISGPADREGRTV
;
A
#
# COMPACT_ATOMS: atom_id res chain seq x y z
N LEU A 1 -14.66 15.66 -22.73
CA LEU A 1 -14.60 15.95 -24.16
C LEU A 1 -14.29 17.44 -24.48
N PRO A 2 -14.81 18.49 -23.76
CA PRO A 2 -14.46 19.88 -24.02
C PRO A 2 -12.97 20.18 -23.87
N ALA A 3 -12.32 19.66 -22.84
CA ALA A 3 -10.89 19.86 -22.56
C ALA A 3 -9.96 19.34 -23.68
N LEU A 4 -10.35 18.26 -24.35
CA LEU A 4 -9.59 17.70 -25.49
C LEU A 4 -9.68 18.59 -26.74
N ARG A 5 -10.82 19.23 -26.95
CA ARG A 5 -11.00 20.23 -28.02
C ARG A 5 -10.12 21.47 -27.78
N TRP A 6 -10.02 21.89 -26.54
CA TRP A 6 -9.13 23.02 -26.13
C TRP A 6 -7.65 22.69 -26.32
N ALA A 7 -7.26 21.40 -26.11
CA ALA A 7 -5.92 20.91 -26.36
C ALA A 7 -5.62 20.62 -27.85
N GLY A 8 -6.54 20.97 -28.79
CA GLY A 8 -6.36 20.77 -30.24
C GLY A 8 -6.39 19.31 -30.69
N VAL A 9 -6.77 18.37 -29.79
CA VAL A 9 -6.80 16.94 -30.09
C VAL A 9 -8.14 16.57 -30.74
N ARG A 10 -8.10 16.20 -32.02
CA ARG A 10 -9.27 15.67 -32.74
C ARG A 10 -9.36 14.16 -32.55
N LEU A 11 -10.33 13.70 -31.76
CA LEU A 11 -10.63 12.30 -31.62
C LEU A 11 -11.25 11.77 -32.92
N ARG A 12 -10.59 10.82 -33.56
CA ARG A 12 -11.11 10.03 -34.67
C ARG A 12 -11.28 8.60 -34.19
N PHE A 13 -12.48 8.05 -34.34
CA PHE A 13 -12.69 6.63 -34.08
C PHE A 13 -12.08 5.83 -35.24
N VAL A 14 -11.03 5.07 -34.93
CA VAL A 14 -10.35 4.19 -35.90
C VAL A 14 -10.38 2.77 -35.36
N TRP A 15 -10.95 1.86 -36.12
CA TRP A 15 -11.02 0.43 -35.80
C TRP A 15 -9.71 -0.25 -36.18
N ALA A 16 -8.67 -0.10 -35.37
CA ALA A 16 -7.30 -0.52 -35.70
C ALA A 16 -6.80 -1.66 -34.79
N TRP A 17 -7.49 -2.81 -34.77
CA TRP A 17 -7.11 -3.98 -33.95
C TRP A 17 -5.70 -4.52 -34.20
N ARG A 18 -5.17 -4.30 -35.40
CA ARG A 18 -3.81 -4.74 -35.77
C ARG A 18 -2.71 -3.74 -35.44
N HIS A 19 -3.05 -2.56 -34.92
CA HIS A 19 -2.07 -1.58 -34.52
C HIS A 19 -1.18 -2.08 -33.39
N ARG A 20 0.12 -1.86 -33.46
CA ARG A 20 1.11 -2.35 -32.47
C ARG A 20 0.76 -1.93 -31.05
N ALA A 21 0.30 -0.69 -30.85
CA ALA A 21 -0.13 -0.18 -29.55
C ALA A 21 -1.33 -0.98 -28.99
N VAL A 22 -2.36 -1.28 -29.82
CA VAL A 22 -3.53 -2.06 -29.40
C VAL A 22 -3.12 -3.47 -28.96
N ARG A 23 -2.24 -4.14 -29.73
CA ARG A 23 -1.73 -5.46 -29.37
C ARG A 23 -0.95 -5.43 -28.04
N THR A 24 -0.14 -4.40 -27.81
CA THR A 24 0.57 -4.21 -26.54
C THR A 24 -0.42 -4.00 -25.40
N MET A 25 -1.42 -3.13 -25.57
CA MET A 25 -2.45 -2.89 -24.55
C MET A 25 -3.23 -4.18 -24.22
N VAL A 26 -3.69 -4.92 -25.22
CA VAL A 26 -4.42 -6.20 -25.02
C VAL A 26 -3.55 -7.21 -24.27
N ARG A 27 -2.27 -7.32 -24.60
CA ARG A 27 -1.35 -8.22 -23.90
C ARG A 27 -1.13 -7.81 -22.44
N LEU A 28 -0.92 -6.53 -22.18
CA LEU A 28 -0.77 -6.01 -20.81
C LEU A 28 -2.06 -6.17 -20.01
N SER A 29 -3.20 -5.84 -20.61
CA SER A 29 -4.53 -5.98 -19.99
C SER A 29 -4.87 -7.44 -19.71
N GLY A 30 -4.47 -8.39 -20.54
CA GLY A 30 -4.71 -9.81 -20.32
C GLY A 30 -4.12 -10.32 -19.02
N TRP A 31 -2.88 -9.95 -18.69
CA TRP A 31 -2.26 -10.29 -17.41
C TRP A 31 -2.95 -9.62 -16.22
N THR A 32 -3.39 -8.37 -16.40
CA THR A 32 -4.12 -7.63 -15.36
C THR A 32 -5.50 -8.25 -15.09
N VAL A 33 -6.21 -8.69 -16.14
CA VAL A 33 -7.47 -9.42 -15.99
C VAL A 33 -7.24 -10.75 -15.27
N GLY A 34 -6.19 -11.49 -15.64
CA GLY A 34 -5.80 -12.71 -14.93
C GLY A 34 -5.52 -12.47 -13.44
N TYR A 35 -4.84 -11.37 -13.11
CA TYR A 35 -4.61 -10.93 -11.72
C TYR A 35 -5.93 -10.76 -10.95
N VAL A 36 -6.90 -10.05 -11.55
CA VAL A 36 -8.22 -9.83 -10.91
C VAL A 36 -8.96 -11.15 -10.72
N ILE A 37 -8.96 -12.02 -11.75
CA ILE A 37 -9.63 -13.33 -11.66
C ILE A 37 -9.02 -14.18 -10.53
N ALA A 38 -7.69 -14.24 -10.42
CA ALA A 38 -7.02 -14.99 -9.37
C ALA A 38 -7.43 -14.52 -7.96
N ASN A 39 -7.48 -13.19 -7.76
CA ASN A 39 -7.97 -12.61 -6.48
C ASN A 39 -9.42 -12.97 -6.19
N GLN A 40 -10.30 -12.93 -7.21
CA GLN A 40 -11.71 -13.27 -7.02
C GLN A 40 -11.89 -14.75 -6.67
N VAL A 41 -11.17 -15.64 -7.32
CA VAL A 41 -11.21 -17.08 -7.00
C VAL A 41 -10.76 -17.32 -5.55
N ALA A 42 -9.66 -16.71 -5.13
CA ALA A 42 -9.18 -16.85 -3.75
C ALA A 42 -10.18 -16.28 -2.73
N LEU A 43 -10.77 -15.11 -3.01
CA LEU A 43 -11.80 -14.53 -2.16
C LEU A 43 -13.03 -15.45 -2.03
N TRP A 44 -13.48 -16.05 -3.14
CA TRP A 44 -14.59 -17.00 -3.12
C TRP A 44 -14.29 -18.20 -2.23
N VAL A 45 -13.10 -18.80 -2.34
CA VAL A 45 -12.68 -19.93 -1.49
C VAL A 45 -12.72 -19.53 -0.01
N VAL A 46 -12.16 -18.37 0.32
CA VAL A 46 -12.12 -17.85 1.70
C VAL A 46 -13.54 -17.60 2.23
N LEU A 47 -14.44 -17.02 1.43
CA LEU A 47 -15.81 -16.75 1.83
C LEU A 47 -16.64 -18.04 1.99
N ILE A 48 -16.39 -19.07 1.17
CA ILE A 48 -17.00 -20.40 1.34
C ILE A 48 -16.58 -21.00 2.68
N LEU A 49 -15.29 -20.95 3.04
CA LEU A 49 -14.81 -21.40 4.34
C LEU A 49 -15.42 -20.57 5.48
N ALA A 50 -15.44 -19.25 5.36
CA ALA A 50 -16.02 -18.36 6.36
C ALA A 50 -17.51 -18.67 6.61
N ASN A 51 -18.26 -19.11 5.58
CA ASN A 51 -19.68 -19.45 5.69
C ASN A 51 -19.94 -20.70 6.53
N GLY A 52 -18.91 -21.48 6.87
CA GLY A 52 -19.01 -22.58 7.84
C GLY A 52 -19.38 -22.13 9.28
N ARG A 53 -19.35 -20.81 9.53
CA ARG A 53 -19.88 -20.18 10.76
C ARG A 53 -21.01 -19.21 10.41
N ASN A 54 -22.08 -19.20 11.20
CA ASN A 54 -23.15 -18.21 11.07
C ASN A 54 -22.59 -16.79 11.17
N GLY A 55 -22.83 -15.96 10.15
CA GLY A 55 -22.30 -14.60 10.07
C GLY A 55 -20.80 -14.51 9.76
N GLY A 56 -20.10 -15.61 9.49
CA GLY A 56 -18.67 -15.64 9.22
C GLY A 56 -18.21 -14.74 8.05
N PRO A 57 -18.90 -14.72 6.90
CA PRO A 57 -18.58 -13.78 5.82
C PRO A 57 -18.68 -12.31 6.25
N PHE A 58 -19.67 -11.95 7.04
CA PHE A 58 -19.81 -10.60 7.60
C PHE A 58 -18.63 -10.24 8.50
N VAL A 59 -18.23 -11.15 9.41
CA VAL A 59 -17.06 -10.98 10.28
C VAL A 59 -15.81 -10.74 9.46
N TYR A 60 -15.56 -11.59 8.45
CA TYR A 60 -14.37 -11.49 7.60
C TYR A 60 -14.33 -10.17 6.82
N LEU A 61 -15.42 -9.82 6.13
CA LEU A 61 -15.50 -8.62 5.30
C LEU A 61 -15.46 -7.34 6.13
N SER A 62 -16.10 -7.32 7.31
CA SER A 62 -16.02 -6.19 8.24
C SER A 62 -14.59 -5.98 8.73
N ALA A 63 -13.92 -7.04 9.18
CA ALA A 63 -12.53 -6.96 9.61
C ALA A 63 -11.59 -6.53 8.47
N TYR A 64 -11.83 -7.03 7.25
CA TYR A 64 -11.07 -6.63 6.05
C TYR A 64 -11.28 -5.15 5.71
N ALA A 65 -12.48 -4.61 5.90
CA ALA A 65 -12.75 -3.18 5.68
C ALA A 65 -11.91 -2.31 6.64
N PHE A 66 -11.81 -2.67 7.92
CA PHE A 66 -10.93 -1.98 8.87
C PHE A 66 -9.45 -2.06 8.47
N PHE A 67 -8.99 -3.23 8.06
CA PHE A 67 -7.64 -3.43 7.55
C PHE A 67 -7.31 -2.52 6.34
N GLN A 68 -8.28 -2.29 5.45
CA GLN A 68 -8.09 -1.46 4.26
C GLN A 68 -7.93 0.03 4.58
N LEU A 69 -8.43 0.54 5.71
CA LEU A 69 -8.40 1.96 6.04
C LEU A 69 -6.97 2.53 6.12
N PRO A 70 -6.05 2.01 6.95
CA PRO A 70 -4.70 2.58 7.02
C PRO A 70 -3.93 2.36 5.72
N HIS A 71 -4.09 1.22 5.06
CA HIS A 71 -3.46 0.98 3.77
C HIS A 71 -3.94 1.98 2.71
N GLY A 72 -5.25 2.14 2.56
CA GLY A 72 -5.86 3.04 1.56
C GLY A 72 -5.52 4.51 1.78
N LEU A 73 -5.52 4.97 3.03
CA LEU A 73 -5.23 6.36 3.35
C LEU A 73 -3.74 6.69 3.28
N LEU A 74 -2.88 5.83 3.79
CA LEU A 74 -1.46 6.14 3.98
C LEU A 74 -0.57 5.50 2.90
N ALA A 75 -0.62 4.18 2.75
CA ALA A 75 0.25 3.49 1.81
C ALA A 75 -0.07 3.85 0.36
N VAL A 76 -1.36 3.92 -0.03
CA VAL A 76 -1.75 4.30 -1.39
C VAL A 76 -1.37 5.74 -1.70
N SER A 77 -1.47 6.67 -0.74
CA SER A 77 -1.04 8.06 -0.92
C SER A 77 0.46 8.16 -1.21
N LEU A 78 1.28 7.41 -0.46
CA LEU A 78 2.72 7.34 -0.70
C LEU A 78 3.04 6.68 -2.05
N MET A 79 2.34 5.58 -2.39
CA MET A 79 2.50 4.90 -3.67
C MET A 79 2.21 5.82 -4.85
N THR A 80 1.12 6.60 -4.79
CA THR A 80 0.73 7.52 -5.88
C THR A 80 1.69 8.69 -6.03
N THR A 81 2.33 9.11 -4.95
CA THR A 81 3.33 10.19 -4.96
C THR A 81 4.66 9.75 -5.58
N ILE A 82 5.10 8.52 -5.27
CA ILE A 82 6.43 8.02 -5.68
C ILE A 82 6.38 7.29 -7.03
N ALA A 83 5.25 6.68 -7.40
CA ALA A 83 5.12 5.91 -8.63
C ALA A 83 5.49 6.66 -9.93
N PRO A 84 5.13 7.96 -10.14
CA PRO A 84 5.53 8.70 -11.33
C PRO A 84 7.04 8.89 -11.44
N GLU A 85 7.74 9.08 -10.31
CA GLU A 85 9.19 9.20 -10.28
C GLU A 85 9.87 7.88 -10.63
N MET A 86 9.31 6.74 -10.16
CA MET A 86 9.78 5.41 -10.52
C MET A 86 9.59 5.14 -12.01
N ALA A 87 8.43 5.49 -12.57
CA ALA A 87 8.14 5.36 -14.00
C ALA A 87 9.11 6.19 -14.84
N SER A 88 9.36 7.44 -14.46
CA SER A 88 10.30 8.33 -15.15
C SER A 88 11.75 7.82 -15.09
N ALA A 89 12.19 7.21 -13.98
CA ALA A 89 13.49 6.57 -13.89
C ALA A 89 13.57 5.33 -14.80
N ALA A 90 12.52 4.51 -14.83
CA ALA A 90 12.45 3.33 -15.69
C ALA A 90 12.48 3.69 -17.19
N GLU A 91 11.75 4.74 -17.61
CA GLU A 91 11.75 5.23 -19.00
C GLU A 91 13.14 5.69 -19.45
N ARG A 92 13.93 6.28 -18.56
CA ARG A 92 15.33 6.69 -18.83
C ARG A 92 16.34 5.56 -18.71
N ASN A 93 15.90 4.32 -18.42
CA ASN A 93 16.75 3.18 -18.09
C ASN A 93 17.70 3.46 -16.89
N ASP A 94 17.32 4.36 -16.00
CA ASP A 94 18.05 4.69 -14.77
C ASP A 94 17.66 3.69 -13.66
N LEU A 95 18.30 2.53 -13.68
CA LEU A 95 18.08 1.48 -12.67
C LEU A 95 18.56 1.91 -11.27
N ALA A 96 19.55 2.80 -11.19
CA ALA A 96 20.03 3.31 -9.89
C ALA A 96 18.98 4.23 -9.26
N GLY A 97 18.45 5.18 -10.03
CA GLY A 97 17.36 6.04 -9.58
C GLY A 97 16.08 5.27 -9.26
N LEU A 98 15.75 4.23 -10.03
CA LEU A 98 14.60 3.36 -9.73
C LEU A 98 14.76 2.66 -8.38
N ARG A 99 15.95 2.08 -8.10
CA ARG A 99 16.26 1.43 -6.81
C ARG A 99 16.19 2.39 -5.64
N GLU A 100 16.73 3.59 -5.78
CA GLU A 100 16.72 4.61 -4.73
C GLU A 100 15.28 4.99 -4.34
N ARG A 101 14.43 5.27 -5.34
CA ARG A 101 13.02 5.61 -5.11
C ARG A 101 12.22 4.46 -4.53
N LEU A 102 12.48 3.24 -5.01
CA LEU A 102 11.85 2.04 -4.45
C LEU A 102 12.25 1.82 -2.99
N SER A 103 13.55 1.90 -2.69
CA SER A 103 14.08 1.78 -1.31
C SER A 103 13.48 2.85 -0.39
N PHE A 104 13.47 4.10 -0.83
CA PHE A 104 12.87 5.21 -0.10
C PHE A 104 11.38 4.94 0.21
N GLY A 105 10.62 4.57 -0.82
CA GLY A 105 9.20 4.32 -0.68
C GLY A 105 8.87 3.11 0.21
N LEU A 106 9.63 2.02 0.10
CA LEU A 106 9.46 0.85 0.97
C LEU A 106 9.72 1.20 2.44
N ARG A 107 10.78 1.95 2.75
CA ARG A 107 11.10 2.38 4.12
C ARG A 107 10.02 3.30 4.66
N LEU A 108 9.62 4.30 3.90
CA LEU A 108 8.61 5.26 4.33
C LEU A 108 7.24 4.60 4.52
N THR A 109 6.83 3.71 3.60
CA THR A 109 5.60 2.93 3.73
C THR A 109 5.64 2.05 4.98
N THR A 110 6.74 1.35 5.23
CA THR A 110 6.91 0.52 6.44
C THR A 110 6.82 1.37 7.70
N PHE A 111 7.53 2.50 7.74
CA PHE A 111 7.54 3.43 8.86
C PHE A 111 6.14 3.92 9.22
N VAL A 112 5.33 4.27 8.23
CA VAL A 112 3.98 4.83 8.45
C VAL A 112 2.94 3.74 8.78
N ILE A 113 3.10 2.53 8.23
CA ILE A 113 2.12 1.45 8.38
C ILE A 113 2.29 0.66 9.69
N VAL A 114 3.52 0.52 10.19
CA VAL A 114 3.78 -0.23 11.44
C VAL A 114 2.98 0.29 12.64
N PRO A 115 2.93 1.61 12.96
CA PRO A 115 2.15 2.08 14.09
C PRO A 115 0.65 1.83 13.93
N CYS A 116 0.13 1.87 12.69
CA CYS A 116 -1.25 1.51 12.42
C CYS A 116 -1.52 0.03 12.69
N ALA A 117 -0.63 -0.86 12.25
CA ALA A 117 -0.74 -2.29 12.53
C ALA A 117 -0.71 -2.56 14.05
N ALA A 118 0.22 -1.94 14.76
CA ALA A 118 0.34 -2.07 16.21
C ALA A 118 -0.92 -1.60 16.94
N ALA A 119 -1.45 -0.42 16.56
CA ALA A 119 -2.69 0.12 17.12
C ALA A 119 -3.90 -0.78 16.83
N PHE A 120 -4.05 -1.29 15.62
CA PHE A 120 -5.16 -2.20 15.28
C PHE A 120 -5.06 -3.57 16.00
N ILE A 121 -3.85 -4.07 16.26
CA ILE A 121 -3.67 -5.30 17.04
C ILE A 121 -4.15 -5.09 18.48
N SER A 122 -3.74 -4.00 19.11
CA SER A 122 -3.98 -3.76 20.54
C SER A 122 -5.36 -3.14 20.84
N LEU A 123 -5.87 -2.30 19.92
CA LEU A 123 -7.16 -1.61 20.07
C LEU A 123 -8.31 -2.28 19.29
N ALA A 124 -8.10 -3.46 18.68
CA ALA A 124 -9.14 -4.14 17.88
C ALA A 124 -10.45 -4.27 18.67
N ARG A 125 -10.39 -4.70 19.92
CA ARG A 125 -11.58 -4.89 20.77
C ARG A 125 -12.32 -3.59 21.05
N PRO A 126 -11.70 -2.53 21.61
CA PRO A 126 -12.39 -1.25 21.81
C PRO A 126 -12.90 -0.62 20.50
N ILE A 127 -12.18 -0.74 19.39
CA ILE A 127 -12.63 -0.24 18.08
C ILE A 127 -13.94 -0.93 17.66
N VAL A 128 -14.01 -2.26 17.76
CA VAL A 128 -15.20 -3.03 17.40
C VAL A 128 -16.37 -2.71 18.31
N VAL A 129 -16.13 -2.59 19.62
CA VAL A 129 -17.18 -2.21 20.59
C VAL A 129 -17.71 -0.82 20.30
N ALA A 130 -16.82 0.15 20.04
CA ALA A 130 -17.20 1.52 19.76
C ALA A 130 -18.04 1.66 18.48
N LEU A 131 -17.75 0.87 17.45
CA LEU A 131 -18.32 1.07 16.11
C LEU A 131 -19.41 0.05 15.74
N LEU A 132 -19.26 -1.20 16.16
CA LEU A 132 -20.12 -2.29 15.69
C LEU A 132 -21.02 -2.90 16.79
N GLN A 133 -20.64 -2.85 18.07
CA GLN A 133 -21.40 -3.50 19.12
C GLN A 133 -22.68 -2.72 19.46
N ARG A 134 -23.73 -2.88 18.62
CA ARG A 134 -25.04 -2.23 18.79
C ARG A 134 -26.15 -3.18 18.36
N GLY A 135 -27.32 -3.09 19.02
CA GLY A 135 -28.50 -3.86 18.67
C GLY A 135 -28.27 -5.37 18.80
N ALA A 136 -28.48 -6.11 17.73
CA ALA A 136 -28.35 -7.58 17.71
C ALA A 136 -26.89 -8.08 17.65
N PHE A 137 -25.90 -7.19 17.55
CA PHE A 137 -24.48 -7.58 17.45
C PHE A 137 -23.94 -7.93 18.86
N SER A 138 -23.74 -9.22 19.10
CA SER A 138 -23.37 -9.73 20.42
C SER A 138 -21.91 -9.43 20.80
N ALA A 139 -21.61 -9.51 22.11
CA ALA A 139 -20.25 -9.40 22.63
C ALA A 139 -19.32 -10.52 22.08
N ALA A 140 -19.88 -11.72 21.83
CA ALA A 140 -19.16 -12.85 21.26
C ALA A 140 -18.78 -12.59 19.77
N ASP A 141 -19.68 -11.98 18.98
CA ASP A 141 -19.39 -11.61 17.60
C ASP A 141 -18.34 -10.49 17.55
N ALA A 142 -18.45 -9.51 18.46
CA ALA A 142 -17.46 -8.45 18.60
C ALA A 142 -16.06 -8.99 18.89
N GLU A 143 -15.95 -10.05 19.72
CA GLU A 143 -14.68 -10.72 20.00
C GLU A 143 -14.07 -11.33 18.75
N VAL A 144 -14.85 -12.06 17.97
CA VAL A 144 -14.36 -12.72 16.76
C VAL A 144 -13.97 -11.70 15.68
N VAL A 145 -14.73 -10.60 15.52
CA VAL A 145 -14.33 -9.51 14.60
C VAL A 145 -13.03 -8.88 15.07
N ALA A 146 -12.87 -8.61 16.38
CA ALA A 146 -11.64 -8.02 16.92
C ALA A 146 -10.43 -8.94 16.69
N GLN A 147 -10.56 -10.24 16.95
CA GLN A 147 -9.50 -11.22 16.66
C GLN A 147 -9.17 -11.29 15.16
N THR A 148 -10.19 -11.18 14.31
CA THR A 148 -10.00 -11.18 12.84
C THR A 148 -9.28 -9.89 12.38
N ILE A 149 -9.62 -8.71 12.95
CA ILE A 149 -8.90 -7.45 12.71
C ILE A 149 -7.43 -7.60 13.13
N ALA A 150 -7.17 -8.14 14.33
CA ALA A 150 -5.80 -8.35 14.81
C ALA A 150 -5.02 -9.28 13.87
N GLY A 151 -5.63 -10.37 13.39
CA GLY A 151 -5.06 -11.28 12.40
C GLY A 151 -4.69 -10.56 11.09
N PHE A 152 -5.60 -9.78 10.52
CA PHE A 152 -5.32 -8.96 9.34
C PHE A 152 -4.22 -7.93 9.57
N SER A 153 -4.16 -7.35 10.77
CA SER A 153 -3.19 -6.30 11.10
C SER A 153 -1.75 -6.81 11.11
N LEU A 154 -1.53 -8.10 11.41
CA LEU A 154 -0.23 -8.75 11.21
C LEU A 154 0.18 -8.77 9.73
N GLY A 155 -0.79 -8.86 8.83
CA GLY A 155 -0.60 -8.81 7.39
C GLY A 155 -0.42 -7.40 6.80
N LEU A 156 -0.71 -6.34 7.55
CA LEU A 156 -0.76 -4.97 7.02
C LEU A 156 0.59 -4.48 6.48
N VAL A 157 1.66 -4.77 7.21
CA VAL A 157 3.03 -4.41 6.80
C VAL A 157 3.46 -5.18 5.55
N PRO A 158 3.45 -6.54 5.55
CA PRO A 158 3.86 -7.29 4.37
C PRO A 158 2.96 -7.04 3.16
N PHE A 159 1.66 -6.85 3.33
CA PHE A 159 0.74 -6.46 2.27
C PHE A 159 1.15 -5.15 1.61
N SER A 160 1.47 -4.12 2.43
CA SER A 160 1.88 -2.81 1.92
C SER A 160 3.24 -2.88 1.21
N ILE A 161 4.20 -3.64 1.75
CA ILE A 161 5.51 -3.90 1.11
C ILE A 161 5.30 -4.60 -0.24
N TYR A 162 4.47 -5.64 -0.29
CA TYR A 162 4.16 -6.37 -1.51
C TYR A 162 3.58 -5.46 -2.57
N LEU A 163 2.51 -4.73 -2.27
CA LEU A 163 1.85 -3.85 -3.24
C LEU A 163 2.75 -2.69 -3.69
N PHE A 164 3.56 -2.13 -2.79
CA PHE A 164 4.53 -1.11 -3.17
C PHE A 164 5.59 -1.68 -4.12
N SER A 165 6.09 -2.88 -3.83
CA SER A 165 7.08 -3.56 -4.68
C SER A 165 6.54 -3.86 -6.09
N LEU A 166 5.25 -4.15 -6.25
CA LEU A 166 4.64 -4.35 -7.56
C LEU A 166 4.70 -3.09 -8.43
N ARG A 167 4.73 -1.88 -7.82
CA ARG A 167 4.86 -0.62 -8.57
C ARG A 167 6.16 -0.56 -9.37
N ALA A 168 7.25 -1.15 -8.88
CA ALA A 168 8.50 -1.23 -9.61
C ALA A 168 8.38 -2.05 -10.90
N PHE A 169 7.64 -3.16 -10.88
CA PHE A 169 7.39 -3.95 -12.10
C PHE A 169 6.49 -3.18 -13.08
N TYR A 170 5.44 -2.54 -12.59
CA TYR A 170 4.55 -1.74 -13.44
C TYR A 170 5.29 -0.55 -14.08
N SER A 171 6.22 0.10 -13.38
CA SER A 171 7.03 1.17 -13.94
C SER A 171 7.96 0.68 -15.06
N MET A 172 8.38 -0.59 -15.00
CA MET A 172 9.14 -1.27 -16.07
C MET A 172 8.24 -1.89 -17.16
N GLN A 173 6.93 -1.59 -17.17
CA GLN A 173 5.91 -2.14 -18.07
C GLN A 173 5.81 -3.68 -18.02
N ASP A 174 6.20 -4.29 -16.90
CA ASP A 174 6.08 -5.72 -16.67
C ASP A 174 4.81 -6.01 -15.86
N THR A 175 3.80 -6.58 -16.52
CA THR A 175 2.55 -7.03 -15.89
C THR A 175 2.50 -8.54 -15.66
N ARG A 176 3.40 -9.29 -16.32
CA ARG A 176 3.46 -10.74 -16.19
C ARG A 176 4.00 -11.16 -14.82
N THR A 177 5.10 -10.56 -14.37
CA THR A 177 5.69 -10.88 -13.07
C THR A 177 4.73 -10.60 -11.91
N PRO A 178 4.07 -9.41 -11.82
CA PRO A 178 3.00 -9.17 -10.85
C PRO A 178 1.89 -10.22 -10.86
N PHE A 179 1.43 -10.65 -12.05
CA PHE A 179 0.43 -11.71 -12.15
C PHE A 179 0.93 -13.04 -11.54
N MET A 180 2.15 -13.46 -11.85
CA MET A 180 2.71 -14.71 -11.31
C MET A 180 2.90 -14.64 -9.79
N LEU A 181 3.38 -13.50 -9.27
CA LEU A 181 3.50 -13.25 -7.83
C LEU A 181 2.14 -13.26 -7.13
N ASN A 182 1.11 -12.73 -7.78
CA ASN A 182 -0.25 -12.77 -7.27
C ASN A 182 -0.84 -14.19 -7.28
N CYS A 183 -0.60 -14.97 -8.33
CA CYS A 183 -1.01 -16.38 -8.34
C CYS A 183 -0.33 -17.15 -7.20
N PHE A 184 0.96 -16.89 -6.95
CA PHE A 184 1.68 -17.49 -5.82
C PHE A 184 1.08 -17.08 -4.48
N GLU A 185 0.81 -15.78 -4.28
CA GLU A 185 0.19 -15.26 -3.06
C GLU A 185 -1.18 -15.91 -2.83
N ASN A 186 -2.06 -15.93 -3.83
CA ASN A 186 -3.40 -16.51 -3.71
C ASN A 186 -3.36 -18.02 -3.46
N ALA A 187 -2.44 -18.74 -4.12
CA ALA A 187 -2.25 -20.16 -3.87
C ALA A 187 -1.79 -20.45 -2.43
N LEU A 188 -0.85 -19.62 -1.93
CA LEU A 188 -0.38 -19.72 -0.55
C LEU A 188 -1.48 -19.36 0.45
N ASN A 189 -2.28 -18.32 0.15
CA ASN A 189 -3.43 -17.94 0.98
C ASN A 189 -4.44 -19.08 1.08
N ILE A 190 -4.84 -19.68 -0.05
CA ILE A 190 -5.75 -20.82 -0.07
C ILE A 190 -5.15 -21.99 0.71
N ALA A 191 -3.86 -22.33 0.49
CA ALA A 191 -3.20 -23.43 1.19
C ALA A 191 -3.17 -23.24 2.72
N LEU A 192 -2.95 -22.01 3.18
CA LEU A 192 -2.95 -21.66 4.60
C LEU A 192 -4.36 -21.50 5.19
N ALA A 193 -5.35 -21.10 4.36
CA ALA A 193 -6.71 -20.87 4.82
C ALA A 193 -7.35 -22.11 5.42
N PHE A 194 -7.16 -23.29 4.81
CA PHE A 194 -7.74 -24.54 5.32
C PHE A 194 -7.25 -24.89 6.74
N PRO A 195 -5.95 -25.12 6.98
CA PRO A 195 -5.49 -25.51 8.31
C PRO A 195 -5.77 -24.44 9.37
N LEU A 196 -5.60 -23.16 9.03
CA LEU A 196 -5.82 -22.09 10.00
C LEU A 196 -7.29 -21.84 10.29
N TYR A 197 -8.19 -22.07 9.32
CA TYR A 197 -9.63 -22.01 9.58
C TYR A 197 -10.07 -23.12 10.53
N PHE A 198 -9.61 -24.36 10.35
CA PHE A 198 -9.94 -25.46 11.25
C PHE A 198 -9.37 -25.28 12.65
N ALA A 199 -8.24 -24.57 12.79
CA ALA A 199 -7.63 -24.30 14.10
C ALA A 199 -8.25 -23.10 14.82
N PHE A 200 -8.56 -22.02 14.10
CA PHE A 200 -8.90 -20.70 14.67
C PHE A 200 -10.21 -20.12 14.14
N GLY A 201 -10.92 -20.81 13.25
CA GLY A 201 -12.15 -20.29 12.63
C GLY A 201 -11.87 -19.10 11.69
N VAL A 202 -12.79 -18.11 11.68
CA VAL A 202 -12.67 -16.91 10.82
C VAL A 202 -11.41 -16.09 11.08
N PRO A 203 -10.93 -15.86 12.32
CA PRO A 203 -9.61 -15.26 12.58
C PRO A 203 -8.45 -15.99 11.90
N GLY A 204 -8.55 -17.32 11.76
CA GLY A 204 -7.55 -18.12 11.03
C GLY A 204 -7.44 -17.75 9.56
N LEU A 205 -8.54 -17.34 8.91
CA LEU A 205 -8.51 -16.85 7.52
C LEU A 205 -7.71 -15.53 7.39
N ALA A 206 -7.83 -14.65 8.38
CA ALA A 206 -7.04 -13.42 8.43
C ALA A 206 -5.55 -13.69 8.67
N LEU A 207 -5.22 -14.71 9.50
CA LEU A 207 -3.84 -15.16 9.67
C LEU A 207 -3.28 -15.81 8.40
N ALA A 208 -4.11 -16.56 7.65
CA ALA A 208 -3.73 -17.12 6.35
C ALA A 208 -3.37 -16.02 5.36
N PHE A 209 -4.19 -14.98 5.28
CA PHE A 209 -3.92 -13.77 4.51
C PHE A 209 -2.59 -13.12 4.91
N ALA A 210 -2.37 -12.89 6.21
CA ALA A 210 -1.13 -12.31 6.72
C ALA A 210 0.11 -13.12 6.34
N GLY A 211 0.04 -14.44 6.51
CA GLY A 211 1.13 -15.37 6.13
C GLY A 211 1.38 -15.41 4.63
N ALA A 212 0.33 -15.41 3.82
CA ALA A 212 0.43 -15.40 2.36
C ALA A 212 1.12 -14.12 1.85
N TYR A 213 0.71 -12.95 2.36
CA TYR A 213 1.36 -11.70 1.99
C TYR A 213 2.78 -11.55 2.53
N ALA A 214 3.09 -12.14 3.68
CA ALA A 214 4.48 -12.20 4.17
C ALA A 214 5.36 -13.02 3.23
N GLY A 215 4.90 -14.21 2.81
CA GLY A 215 5.58 -15.02 1.81
C GLY A 215 5.70 -14.32 0.45
N ALA A 216 4.62 -13.72 -0.02
CA ALA A 216 4.60 -12.99 -1.29
C ALA A 216 5.52 -11.77 -1.28
N ALA A 217 5.56 -11.00 -0.20
CA ALA A 217 6.48 -9.87 -0.04
C ALA A 217 7.93 -10.32 -0.09
N ALA A 218 8.28 -11.39 0.64
CA ALA A 218 9.63 -11.95 0.63
C ALA A 218 10.05 -12.41 -0.78
N VAL A 219 9.21 -13.18 -1.47
CA VAL A 219 9.48 -13.64 -2.84
C VAL A 219 9.60 -12.46 -3.79
N THR A 220 8.72 -11.46 -3.68
CA THR A 220 8.73 -10.26 -4.53
C THR A 220 10.03 -9.46 -4.36
N LEU A 221 10.51 -9.26 -3.14
CA LEU A 221 11.77 -8.59 -2.86
C LEU A 221 12.97 -9.37 -3.43
N VAL A 222 12.96 -10.71 -3.33
CA VAL A 222 13.99 -11.56 -3.94
C VAL A 222 13.99 -11.44 -5.47
N VAL A 223 12.82 -11.47 -6.11
CA VAL A 223 12.69 -11.31 -7.57
C VAL A 223 13.15 -9.93 -8.00
N LEU A 224 12.78 -8.86 -7.28
CA LEU A 224 13.25 -7.50 -7.54
C LEU A 224 14.77 -7.40 -7.42
N ARG A 225 15.33 -7.92 -6.32
CA ARG A 225 16.79 -7.92 -6.13
C ARG A 225 17.55 -8.61 -7.27
N ARG A 226 17.02 -9.71 -7.79
CA ARG A 226 17.62 -10.39 -8.96
C ARG A 226 17.51 -9.59 -10.25
N ARG A 227 16.48 -8.75 -10.38
CA ARG A 227 16.18 -8.04 -11.63
C ARG A 227 16.81 -6.66 -11.72
N ILE A 228 16.76 -5.88 -10.64
CA ILE A 228 17.27 -4.50 -10.61
C ILE A 228 18.47 -4.32 -9.69
N GLY A 229 18.89 -5.36 -8.98
CA GLY A 229 19.96 -5.33 -7.99
C GLY A 229 19.48 -5.06 -6.57
N ASP A 230 20.40 -4.89 -5.63
CA ASP A 230 20.07 -4.71 -4.22
C ASP A 230 19.34 -3.37 -3.97
N VAL A 231 18.19 -3.46 -3.30
CA VAL A 231 17.30 -2.34 -2.96
C VAL A 231 17.66 -1.78 -1.58
N ASP A 232 18.95 -1.69 -1.28
CA ASP A 232 19.45 -1.26 0.04
C ASP A 232 18.84 -2.09 1.19
N SER A 233 18.92 -3.42 1.03
CA SER A 233 18.29 -4.40 1.92
C SER A 233 18.66 -4.20 3.38
N ARG A 234 19.89 -3.71 3.64
CA ARG A 234 20.37 -3.44 5.00
C ARG A 234 19.62 -2.28 5.65
N ARG A 235 19.50 -1.15 4.94
CA ARG A 235 18.74 0.01 5.46
C ARG A 235 17.27 -0.30 5.61
N PHE A 236 16.69 -1.01 4.65
CA PHE A 236 15.30 -1.46 4.76
C PHE A 236 15.09 -2.36 5.97
N GLY A 237 15.99 -3.33 6.20
CA GLY A 237 15.96 -4.20 7.37
C GLY A 237 16.09 -3.42 8.69
N ASP A 238 17.00 -2.44 8.76
CA ASP A 238 17.17 -1.57 9.92
C ASP A 238 15.90 -0.74 10.19
N THR A 239 15.29 -0.16 9.15
CA THR A 239 14.03 0.58 9.27
C THR A 239 12.92 -0.33 9.76
N LEU A 240 12.76 -1.51 9.18
CA LEU A 240 11.75 -2.48 9.59
C LEU A 240 11.93 -2.89 11.06
N ALA A 241 13.15 -3.26 11.45
CA ALA A 241 13.44 -3.68 12.83
C ALA A 241 13.15 -2.57 13.84
N ARG A 242 13.63 -1.34 13.60
CA ARG A 242 13.38 -0.18 14.48
C ARG A 242 11.90 0.18 14.52
N SER A 243 11.21 0.17 13.37
CA SER A 243 9.76 0.41 13.33
C SER A 243 8.99 -0.64 14.11
N LEU A 244 9.36 -1.93 14.01
CA LEU A 244 8.72 -3.00 14.78
C LEU A 244 8.96 -2.85 16.28
N VAL A 245 10.16 -2.44 16.71
CA VAL A 245 10.42 -2.13 18.12
C VAL A 245 9.55 -0.98 18.59
N ALA A 246 9.50 0.14 17.85
CA ALA A 246 8.65 1.26 18.18
C ALA A 246 7.15 0.86 18.19
N GLY A 247 6.72 0.04 17.22
CA GLY A 247 5.38 -0.51 17.15
C GLY A 247 5.01 -1.42 18.33
N ALA A 248 5.97 -2.19 18.86
CA ALA A 248 5.76 -3.01 20.04
C ALA A 248 5.50 -2.16 21.29
N PHE A 249 6.21 -1.04 21.46
CA PHE A 249 5.92 -0.06 22.53
C PHE A 249 4.51 0.49 22.36
N VAL A 250 4.15 0.95 21.16
CA VAL A 250 2.78 1.43 20.87
C VAL A 250 1.73 0.36 21.22
N ALA A 251 1.92 -0.88 20.80
CA ALA A 251 0.97 -1.95 21.10
C ALA A 251 0.85 -2.19 22.61
N GLY A 252 1.95 -2.16 23.36
CA GLY A 252 1.94 -2.31 24.81
C GLY A 252 1.21 -1.16 25.52
N THR A 253 1.57 0.09 25.20
CA THR A 253 0.98 1.28 25.82
C THR A 253 -0.51 1.39 25.50
N THR A 254 -0.88 1.22 24.22
CA THR A 254 -2.30 1.30 23.82
C THR A 254 -3.14 0.17 24.41
N TRP A 255 -2.59 -1.03 24.57
CA TRP A 255 -3.24 -2.13 25.25
C TRP A 255 -3.44 -1.84 26.75
N LEU A 256 -2.44 -1.25 27.42
CA LEU A 256 -2.55 -0.84 28.83
C LEU A 256 -3.63 0.23 29.02
N ILE A 257 -3.67 1.25 28.12
CA ILE A 257 -4.71 2.29 28.12
C ILE A 257 -6.07 1.67 27.94
N ALA A 258 -6.22 0.79 26.96
CA ALA A 258 -7.48 0.12 26.69
C ALA A 258 -7.96 -0.70 27.89
N ARG A 259 -7.06 -1.44 28.55
CA ARG A 259 -7.38 -2.18 29.79
C ARG A 259 -7.72 -1.28 30.96
N GLY A 260 -7.02 -0.15 31.13
CA GLY A 260 -7.26 0.78 32.23
C GLY A 260 -8.61 1.50 32.13
N ILE A 261 -9.00 1.92 30.92
CA ILE A 261 -10.30 2.58 30.67
C ILE A 261 -11.43 1.53 30.58
N GLY A 262 -11.12 0.35 30.04
CA GLY A 262 -12.10 -0.68 29.72
C GLY A 262 -12.90 -0.35 28.46
N TRP A 263 -13.82 -1.27 28.13
CA TRP A 263 -14.73 -1.17 26.97
C TRP A 263 -16.12 -1.69 27.29
N SER A 264 -16.52 -1.56 28.55
CA SER A 264 -17.85 -2.01 29.03
C SER A 264 -19.01 -1.19 28.48
N SER A 265 -18.75 0.03 28.04
CA SER A 265 -19.70 0.91 27.37
C SER A 265 -19.13 1.47 26.06
N THR A 266 -20.02 1.88 25.15
CA THR A 266 -19.60 2.53 23.89
C THR A 266 -18.72 3.75 24.13
N TRP A 267 -19.04 4.58 25.12
CA TRP A 267 -18.25 5.79 25.41
C TRP A 267 -16.88 5.47 25.99
N ALA A 268 -16.77 4.45 26.87
CA ALA A 268 -15.49 3.97 27.35
C ALA A 268 -14.63 3.42 26.20
N ALA A 269 -15.22 2.64 25.28
CA ALA A 269 -14.54 2.10 24.12
C ALA A 269 -14.07 3.20 23.16
N VAL A 270 -14.88 4.24 22.91
CA VAL A 270 -14.49 5.42 22.13
C VAL A 270 -13.35 6.15 22.80
N GLY A 271 -13.43 6.40 24.12
CA GLY A 271 -12.37 7.06 24.89
C GLY A 271 -11.06 6.26 24.86
N ALA A 272 -11.12 4.95 25.09
CA ALA A 272 -9.95 4.06 25.02
C ALA A 272 -9.31 4.06 23.63
N THR A 273 -10.12 4.03 22.57
CA THR A 273 -9.64 4.06 21.20
C THR A 273 -8.99 5.41 20.87
N ALA A 274 -9.70 6.52 21.14
CA ALA A 274 -9.20 7.87 20.82
C ALA A 274 -7.91 8.20 21.59
N LEU A 275 -7.90 7.96 22.92
CA LEU A 275 -6.73 8.22 23.74
C LEU A 275 -5.57 7.29 23.35
N GLY A 276 -5.86 6.00 23.10
CA GLY A 276 -4.87 5.04 22.65
C GLY A 276 -4.23 5.45 21.33
N LEU A 277 -5.02 5.88 20.34
CA LEU A 277 -4.48 6.36 19.07
C LEU A 277 -3.61 7.61 19.24
N VAL A 278 -4.07 8.62 19.96
CA VAL A 278 -3.31 9.88 20.17
C VAL A 278 -1.99 9.60 20.88
N ILE A 279 -2.03 8.88 22.01
CA ILE A 279 -0.82 8.57 22.79
C ILE A 279 0.09 7.63 22.00
N GLY A 280 -0.48 6.56 21.38
CA GLY A 280 0.30 5.59 20.62
C GLY A 280 1.04 6.21 19.43
N PHE A 281 0.40 7.09 18.66
CA PHE A 281 1.09 7.79 17.58
C PHE A 281 2.15 8.77 18.13
N ALA A 282 1.85 9.54 19.18
CA ALA A 282 2.85 10.43 19.80
C ALA A 282 4.06 9.64 20.32
N GLU A 283 3.83 8.52 21.00
CA GLU A 283 4.88 7.60 21.46
C GLU A 283 5.70 7.03 20.31
N TYR A 284 5.03 6.58 19.21
CA TYR A 284 5.74 6.07 18.04
C TYR A 284 6.77 7.07 17.51
N PHE A 285 6.34 8.32 17.29
CA PHE A 285 7.23 9.36 16.81
C PHE A 285 8.34 9.72 17.83
N ALA A 286 8.04 9.69 19.12
CA ALA A 286 9.03 9.91 20.17
C ALA A 286 10.09 8.80 20.18
N VAL A 287 9.68 7.53 20.13
CA VAL A 287 10.59 6.37 20.06
C VAL A 287 11.38 6.38 18.75
N ALA A 288 10.74 6.67 17.62
CA ALA A 288 11.41 6.78 16.33
C ALA A 288 12.48 7.88 16.31
N ALA A 289 12.19 9.04 16.91
CA ALA A 289 13.16 10.12 17.09
C ALA A 289 14.32 9.70 18.03
N ALA A 290 14.03 9.02 19.14
CA ALA A 290 15.04 8.49 20.05
C ALA A 290 15.95 7.45 19.37
N LEU A 291 15.39 6.62 18.50
CA LEU A 291 16.13 5.67 17.66
C LEU A 291 16.84 6.35 16.47
N ARG A 292 16.75 7.67 16.36
CA ARG A 292 17.34 8.48 15.27
C ARG A 292 16.98 7.96 13.88
N MET A 293 15.71 7.63 13.69
CA MET A 293 15.20 7.16 12.40
C MET A 293 15.08 8.34 11.43
N ARG A 294 15.75 8.24 10.26
CA ARG A 294 15.73 9.28 9.22
C ARG A 294 14.37 9.45 8.57
N GLU A 295 13.53 8.44 8.63
CA GLU A 295 12.18 8.42 8.10
C GLU A 295 11.28 9.48 8.77
N VAL A 296 11.60 9.92 9.97
CA VAL A 296 10.93 11.05 10.63
C VAL A 296 11.18 12.34 9.84
N ASP A 297 12.44 12.62 9.50
CA ASP A 297 12.82 13.81 8.73
C ASP A 297 12.31 13.72 7.28
N ASP A 298 12.38 12.53 6.68
CA ASP A 298 11.87 12.24 5.35
C ASP A 298 10.37 12.53 5.26
N LEU A 299 9.58 12.10 6.25
CA LEU A 299 8.15 12.35 6.31
C LEU A 299 7.85 13.85 6.45
N TRP A 300 8.57 14.56 7.36
CA TRP A 300 8.42 16.00 7.52
C TRP A 300 8.74 16.76 6.24
N SER A 301 9.74 16.33 5.47
CA SER A 301 10.12 16.96 4.20
C SER A 301 9.03 16.89 3.12
N LEU A 302 8.15 15.91 3.18
CA LEU A 302 7.01 15.78 2.26
C LEU A 302 5.90 16.80 2.57
N PHE A 303 5.73 17.17 3.84
CA PHE A 303 4.71 18.12 4.30
C PHE A 303 5.22 19.55 4.44
N ALA A 304 6.55 19.73 4.62
CA ALA A 304 7.12 21.06 4.67
C ALA A 304 6.92 21.75 3.31
N PRO A 305 6.30 22.96 3.27
CA PRO A 305 6.22 23.71 2.03
C PRO A 305 7.65 23.87 1.51
N ARG A 306 7.87 23.53 0.24
CA ARG A 306 9.14 23.83 -0.45
C ARG A 306 9.32 25.33 -0.43
N VAL A 307 9.87 25.86 0.63
CA VAL A 307 10.40 27.23 0.66
C VAL A 307 11.48 27.22 -0.41
N ARG A 308 11.17 27.83 -1.56
CA ARG A 308 12.15 28.12 -2.62
C ARG A 308 13.33 28.77 -1.93
N ARG A 309 14.38 28.00 -1.66
CA ARG A 309 15.70 28.58 -1.47
C ARG A 309 16.04 29.24 -2.80
N GLY A 310 15.70 30.51 -2.88
CA GLY A 310 16.21 31.41 -3.90
C GLY A 310 17.72 31.45 -3.79
N GLY A 311 18.39 30.49 -4.40
CA GLY A 311 19.81 30.54 -4.63
C GLY A 311 20.08 31.69 -5.56
N ARG A 312 20.76 32.72 -5.06
CA ARG A 312 21.49 33.70 -5.87
C ARG A 312 22.48 32.90 -6.77
N GLY A 313 22.08 32.71 -8.00
CA GLY A 313 22.90 32.20 -9.10
C GLY A 313 22.54 33.00 -10.33
N GLY A 314 23.49 33.80 -10.80
CA GLY A 314 23.33 34.74 -11.89
C GLY A 314 22.91 34.12 -13.23
N PRO A 315 22.59 34.94 -14.25
CA PRO A 315 22.02 34.48 -15.49
C PRO A 315 23.06 33.78 -16.35
N ALA A 316 23.01 32.48 -16.43
CA ALA A 316 23.67 31.72 -17.49
C ALA A 316 22.70 31.64 -18.68
N GLY A 317 23.01 32.36 -19.75
CA GLY A 317 22.24 32.38 -20.98
C GLY A 317 22.06 31.00 -21.58
N GLY A 318 20.81 30.55 -21.66
CA GLY A 318 20.42 29.44 -22.52
C GLY A 318 20.16 29.93 -23.92
N PRO A 319 20.50 29.18 -24.99
CA PRO A 319 20.27 29.60 -26.35
C PRO A 319 18.78 29.74 -26.65
N ALA A 320 18.41 30.90 -27.14
CA ALA A 320 17.08 31.17 -27.68
C ALA A 320 16.81 30.20 -28.84
N VAL A 321 15.82 29.36 -28.71
CA VAL A 321 15.26 28.61 -29.83
C VAL A 321 14.49 29.61 -30.68
N ALA A 322 15.08 30.04 -31.77
CA ALA A 322 14.45 30.86 -32.81
C ALA A 322 13.36 30.00 -33.48
N ILE A 323 12.10 30.31 -33.25
CA ILE A 323 10.98 29.81 -34.03
C ILE A 323 11.01 30.58 -35.34
N SER A 324 11.59 29.99 -36.39
CA SER A 324 11.49 30.49 -37.77
C SER A 324 10.08 30.21 -38.28
N GLY A 325 9.29 31.24 -38.42
CA GLY A 325 8.01 31.22 -39.14
C GLY A 325 8.25 30.99 -40.64
N PRO A 326 7.24 30.52 -41.40
CA PRO A 326 7.37 30.28 -42.82
C PRO A 326 7.48 31.63 -43.57
N ALA A 327 8.61 31.84 -44.22
CA ALA A 327 8.79 32.97 -45.15
C ALA A 327 8.11 32.66 -46.48
N ASP A 328 7.25 33.59 -46.88
CA ASP A 328 6.65 33.76 -48.17
C ASP A 328 7.69 33.55 -49.29
N ARG A 329 7.38 32.68 -50.23
CA ARG A 329 7.98 32.69 -51.57
C ARG A 329 6.91 33.02 -52.58
N GLU A 330 6.69 34.31 -52.79
CA GLU A 330 6.17 34.83 -54.04
C GLU A 330 7.32 35.36 -54.91
N GLY A 331 7.30 34.94 -56.15
CA GLY A 331 7.68 35.76 -57.29
C GLY A 331 9.09 35.67 -57.84
N ARG A 332 9.26 34.98 -58.97
CA ARG A 332 9.56 35.56 -60.31
C ARG A 332 10.07 34.49 -61.28
N THR A 333 9.29 34.28 -62.29
CA THR A 333 9.55 34.26 -63.75
C THR A 333 11.02 34.31 -64.22
N VAL A 334 11.48 33.31 -64.97
CA VAL A 334 11.72 33.29 -66.42
C VAL A 334 11.85 31.83 -66.84
#